data_4c1ef9bf0b46294f324e916c62c881d6
#
_entry.id   4c1ef9bf0b46294f324e916c62c881d6
#
_cell.length_a   1.000
_cell.length_b   1.000
_cell.length_c   1.000
_cell.angle_alpha   90.00
_cell.angle_beta   90.00
_cell.angle_gamma   90.00
#
_symmetry.space_group_name_H-M   'P 1'
#
loop_
_entity.id
_entity.type
_entity.pdbx_description
1 polymer ?
#
loop_
_entity_poly.entity_id
_entity_poly.type
_entity_poly.pdbx_seq_one_letter_code
_entity_poly.pdbx_strand_id
1 'polypeptide(L)'
;MITAKTNDGFEIELSEDALDDAELLDALGGMRDGNVFDMSHLTLRLLGKEGRKKLYDHLRTPDGRVPVAKVADALGELMNSLTAGKNSASSPN
;
A
#
# COMPACT_ATOMS: atom_id res chain seq x y z
N MET A 1 -10.16 9.17 -8.99
CA MET A 1 -9.24 8.82 -7.87
C MET A 1 -9.95 7.92 -6.89
N ILE A 2 -9.23 6.98 -6.33
CA ILE A 2 -9.73 6.07 -5.32
C ILE A 2 -9.06 6.42 -3.99
N THR A 3 -9.84 6.50 -2.91
CA THR A 3 -9.27 6.72 -1.58
C THR A 3 -8.93 5.37 -0.96
N ALA A 4 -7.66 5.14 -0.68
CA ALA A 4 -7.21 3.95 0.03
C ALA A 4 -7.00 4.29 1.49
N LYS A 5 -7.34 3.36 2.36
CA LYS A 5 -7.33 3.60 3.80
C LYS A 5 -6.67 2.45 4.55
N THR A 6 -6.04 2.79 5.67
CA THR A 6 -5.61 1.78 6.64
C THR A 6 -6.55 1.77 7.83
N ASN A 7 -6.45 0.72 8.62
CA ASN A 7 -7.33 0.56 9.79
C ASN A 7 -7.07 1.61 10.87
N ASP A 8 -5.90 2.20 10.88
CA ASP A 8 -5.52 3.20 11.88
C ASP A 8 -5.75 4.64 11.44
N GLY A 9 -6.45 4.83 10.31
CA GLY A 9 -6.89 6.16 9.91
C GLY A 9 -6.06 6.85 8.85
N PHE A 10 -5.00 6.23 8.36
CA PHE A 10 -4.25 6.80 7.24
C PHE A 10 -5.08 6.71 5.97
N GLU A 11 -5.15 7.79 5.20
CA GLU A 11 -5.87 7.83 3.93
C GLU A 11 -4.98 8.45 2.86
N ILE A 12 -5.09 7.93 1.65
CA ILE A 12 -4.39 8.49 0.51
C ILE A 12 -5.22 8.28 -0.75
N GLU A 13 -5.22 9.27 -1.63
CA GLU A 13 -5.90 9.14 -2.92
C GLU A 13 -4.93 8.61 -3.96
N LEU A 14 -5.37 7.61 -4.69
CA LEU A 14 -4.56 6.97 -5.72
C LEU A 14 -5.33 6.92 -7.02
N SER A 15 -4.58 6.82 -8.14
CA SER A 15 -5.18 6.66 -9.45
C SER A 15 -5.95 5.35 -9.52
N GLU A 16 -7.01 5.33 -10.31
CA GLU A 16 -7.75 4.11 -10.57
C GLU A 16 -6.88 3.04 -11.23
N ASP A 17 -5.80 3.46 -11.89
CA ASP A 17 -4.86 2.55 -12.55
C ASP A 17 -3.74 2.08 -11.62
N ALA A 18 -3.78 2.42 -10.34
CA ALA A 18 -2.69 2.13 -9.43
C ALA A 18 -2.35 0.64 -9.37
N LEU A 19 -3.34 -0.25 -9.51
CA LEU A 19 -3.12 -1.69 -9.48
C LEU A 19 -2.86 -2.28 -10.87
N ASP A 20 -2.99 -1.50 -11.93
CA ASP A 20 -2.74 -1.95 -13.29
C ASP A 20 -1.29 -1.66 -13.67
N ASP A 21 -0.37 -2.34 -13.00
CA ASP A 21 1.06 -2.11 -13.12
C ASP A 21 1.79 -3.42 -12.90
N ALA A 22 2.38 -3.94 -13.98
CA ALA A 22 3.07 -5.22 -13.93
C ALA A 22 4.24 -5.21 -12.94
N GLU A 23 4.96 -4.09 -12.84
CA GLU A 23 6.07 -4.00 -11.90
C GLU A 23 5.60 -3.98 -10.45
N LEU A 24 4.42 -3.42 -10.22
CA LEU A 24 3.81 -3.48 -8.89
C LEU A 24 3.48 -4.92 -8.53
N LEU A 25 2.94 -5.68 -9.48
CA LEU A 25 2.61 -7.08 -9.25
C LEU A 25 3.86 -7.92 -9.00
N ASP A 26 4.96 -7.62 -9.72
CA ASP A 26 6.23 -8.30 -9.49
C ASP A 26 6.75 -8.05 -8.07
N ALA A 27 6.68 -6.80 -7.61
CA ALA A 27 7.11 -6.45 -6.26
C ALA A 27 6.22 -7.12 -5.21
N LEU A 28 4.92 -7.20 -5.47
CA LEU A 28 3.99 -7.86 -4.56
C LEU A 28 4.30 -9.35 -4.45
N GLY A 29 4.58 -10.00 -5.59
CA GLY A 29 4.97 -11.40 -5.59
C GLY A 29 6.24 -11.65 -4.81
N GLY A 30 7.27 -10.81 -5.00
CA GLY A 30 8.52 -10.92 -4.26
C GLY A 30 8.31 -10.75 -2.76
N MET A 31 7.45 -9.81 -2.37
CA MET A 31 7.14 -9.59 -0.97
C MET A 31 6.46 -10.81 -0.35
N ARG A 32 5.54 -11.43 -1.09
CA ARG A 32 4.86 -12.65 -0.63
C ARG A 32 5.83 -13.82 -0.47
N ASP A 33 6.88 -13.84 -1.30
CA ASP A 33 7.91 -14.88 -1.22
C ASP A 33 8.93 -14.61 -0.11
N GLY A 34 8.73 -13.54 0.66
CA GLY A 34 9.58 -13.22 1.80
C GLY A 34 10.70 -12.24 1.51
N ASN A 35 10.74 -11.65 0.33
CA ASN A 35 11.75 -10.66 -0.01
C ASN A 35 11.34 -9.29 0.51
N VAL A 36 11.86 -8.95 1.69
CA VAL A 36 11.46 -7.70 2.37
C VAL A 36 11.89 -6.45 1.60
N PHE A 37 12.90 -6.56 0.73
CA PHE A 37 13.33 -5.40 -0.06
C PHE A 37 12.28 -5.03 -1.13
N ASP A 38 11.50 -6.00 -1.59
CA ASP A 38 10.44 -5.73 -2.54
C ASP A 38 9.30 -4.92 -1.92
N MET A 39 9.20 -4.91 -0.59
CA MET A 39 8.23 -4.06 0.10
C MET A 39 8.51 -2.58 -0.16
N SER A 40 9.79 -2.18 -0.17
CA SER A 40 10.16 -0.81 -0.47
C SER A 40 9.77 -0.44 -1.91
N HIS A 41 10.03 -1.35 -2.85
CA HIS A 41 9.63 -1.15 -4.24
C HIS A 41 8.12 -1.06 -4.38
N LEU A 42 7.40 -1.92 -3.71
CA LEU A 42 5.95 -1.93 -3.74
C LEU A 42 5.40 -0.61 -3.21
N THR A 43 5.94 -0.14 -2.09
CA THR A 43 5.50 1.11 -1.48
C THR A 43 5.71 2.28 -2.43
N LEU A 44 6.91 2.36 -3.00
CA LEU A 44 7.23 3.46 -3.92
C LEU A 44 6.37 3.39 -5.18
N ARG A 45 6.17 2.19 -5.72
CA ARG A 45 5.42 2.00 -6.94
C ARG A 45 3.94 2.34 -6.75
N LEU A 46 3.38 1.92 -5.61
CA LEU A 46 1.98 2.14 -5.32
C LEU A 46 1.68 3.58 -4.95
N LEU A 47 2.51 4.18 -4.10
CA LEU A 47 2.20 5.47 -3.47
C LEU A 47 2.97 6.63 -4.08
N GLY A 48 4.06 6.38 -4.80
CA GLY A 48 4.96 7.42 -5.25
C GLY A 48 5.81 7.94 -4.10
N LYS A 49 6.72 8.86 -4.42
CA LYS A 49 7.65 9.38 -3.41
C LYS A 49 6.93 10.12 -2.29
N GLU A 50 5.98 10.97 -2.65
CA GLU A 50 5.26 11.76 -1.65
C GLU A 50 4.34 10.89 -0.80
N GLY A 51 3.64 9.95 -1.44
CA GLY A 51 2.76 9.04 -0.72
C GLY A 51 3.52 8.15 0.22
N ARG A 52 4.68 7.64 -0.21
CA ARG A 52 5.53 6.84 0.66
C ARG A 52 5.99 7.65 1.87
N LYS A 53 6.41 8.90 1.65
CA LYS A 53 6.83 9.76 2.74
C LYS A 53 5.70 9.97 3.74
N LYS A 54 4.49 10.22 3.25
CA LYS A 54 3.33 10.41 4.12
C LYS A 54 3.05 9.16 4.96
N LEU A 55 3.10 7.99 4.33
CA LEU A 55 2.88 6.75 5.05
C LEU A 55 3.96 6.51 6.09
N TYR A 56 5.22 6.70 5.73
CA TYR A 56 6.33 6.50 6.65
C TYR A 56 6.24 7.46 7.83
N ASP A 57 5.90 8.72 7.58
CA ASP A 57 5.76 9.70 8.67
C ASP A 57 4.61 9.31 9.60
N HIS A 58 3.52 8.78 9.05
CA HIS A 58 2.38 8.31 9.83
C HIS A 58 2.75 7.13 10.75
N LEU A 59 3.61 6.24 10.26
CA LEU A 59 4.00 5.04 10.99
C LEU A 59 5.24 5.22 11.86
N ARG A 60 5.90 6.36 11.74
CA ARG A 60 7.18 6.58 12.42
C ARG A 60 7.02 6.57 13.92
N THR A 61 7.92 5.86 14.59
CA THR A 61 7.93 5.79 16.04
C THR A 61 8.58 7.06 16.61
N PRO A 62 8.40 7.31 17.93
CA PRO A 62 9.03 8.49 18.56
C PRO A 62 10.55 8.51 18.44
N ASP A 63 11.20 7.35 18.28
CA ASP A 63 12.65 7.29 18.09
C ASP A 63 13.09 7.47 16.63
N GLY A 64 12.14 7.75 15.73
CA GLY A 64 12.45 8.09 14.35
C GLY A 64 12.47 6.93 13.38
N ARG A 65 12.18 5.72 13.81
CA ARG A 65 12.17 4.55 12.93
C ARG A 65 10.78 4.30 12.34
N VAL A 66 10.78 3.64 11.18
CA VAL A 66 9.53 3.19 10.56
C VAL A 66 9.56 1.67 10.61
N PRO A 67 8.80 1.03 11.51
CA PRO A 67 8.86 -0.43 11.66
C PRO A 67 8.41 -1.15 10.39
N VAL A 68 9.21 -2.13 9.97
CA VAL A 68 8.94 -2.88 8.73
C VAL A 68 7.61 -3.59 8.80
N ALA A 69 7.28 -4.22 9.92
CA ALA A 69 6.02 -4.93 10.08
C ALA A 69 4.81 -4.01 9.92
N LYS A 70 4.92 -2.78 10.42
CA LYS A 70 3.83 -1.81 10.29
C LYS A 70 3.63 -1.36 8.85
N VAL A 71 4.73 -1.21 8.10
CA VAL A 71 4.64 -0.88 6.68
C VAL A 71 3.97 -2.03 5.92
N ALA A 72 4.36 -3.26 6.20
CA ALA A 72 3.77 -4.44 5.56
C ALA A 72 2.27 -4.51 5.84
N ASP A 73 1.86 -4.32 7.09
CA ASP A 73 0.45 -4.33 7.46
C ASP A 73 -0.32 -3.22 6.74
N ALA A 74 0.25 -2.01 6.73
CA ALA A 74 -0.38 -0.87 6.08
C ALA A 74 -0.56 -1.11 4.58
N LEU A 75 0.45 -1.66 3.91
CA LEU A 75 0.35 -1.97 2.49
C LEU A 75 -0.76 -2.97 2.23
N GLY A 76 -0.86 -4.01 3.05
CA GLY A 76 -1.93 -4.99 2.93
C GLY A 76 -3.30 -4.34 3.07
N GLU A 77 -3.46 -3.44 4.03
CA GLU A 77 -4.72 -2.75 4.25
C GLU A 77 -5.05 -1.81 3.09
N LEU A 78 -4.06 -1.09 2.58
CA LEU A 78 -4.26 -0.22 1.43
C LEU A 78 -4.67 -1.02 0.19
N MET A 79 -4.00 -2.14 -0.05
CA MET A 79 -4.34 -3.00 -1.19
C MET A 79 -5.75 -3.56 -1.06
N ASN A 80 -6.14 -4.00 0.13
CA ASN A 80 -7.49 -4.47 0.37
C ASN A 80 -8.52 -3.38 0.15
N SER A 81 -8.20 -2.18 0.59
CA SER A 81 -9.08 -1.02 0.42
C SER A 81 -9.31 -0.71 -1.06
N LEU A 82 -8.23 -0.73 -1.84
CA LEU A 82 -8.32 -0.49 -3.28
C LEU A 82 -9.14 -1.59 -3.97
N THR A 83 -8.87 -2.84 -3.62
CA THR A 83 -9.57 -3.98 -4.20
C THR A 83 -11.05 -3.95 -3.85
N ALA A 84 -11.37 -3.67 -2.60
CA ALA A 84 -12.76 -3.58 -2.16
C ALA A 84 -13.50 -2.46 -2.89
N GLY A 85 -12.86 -1.30 -3.04
CA GLY A 85 -13.44 -0.19 -3.77
C GLY A 85 -13.71 -0.53 -5.23
N LYS A 86 -12.79 -1.27 -5.84
CA LYS A 86 -12.93 -1.69 -7.23
C LYS A 86 -14.01 -2.75 -7.42
N ASN A 87 -14.12 -3.65 -6.48
CA ASN A 87 -14.97 -4.82 -6.60
C ASN A 87 -16.36 -4.63 -6.02
N SER A 88 -16.57 -3.56 -5.25
CA SER A 88 -17.84 -3.37 -4.53
C SER A 88 -19.03 -3.29 -5.48
N ALA A 89 -18.84 -2.72 -6.66
CA ALA A 89 -19.91 -2.57 -7.64
C ALA A 89 -20.17 -3.85 -8.45
N SER A 90 -19.20 -4.77 -8.48
CA SER A 90 -19.27 -5.95 -9.32
C SER A 90 -19.46 -7.23 -8.54
N SER A 91 -19.48 -7.15 -7.23
CA SER A 91 -19.63 -8.34 -6.40
C SER A 91 -21.09 -8.77 -6.35
N PRO A 92 -21.42 -9.95 -6.87
CA PRO A 92 -22.79 -10.41 -6.86
C PRO A 92 -23.19 -11.07 -5.55
N ASN A 93 -22.28 -11.24 -4.67
CA ASN A 93 -22.56 -12.00 -3.44
C ASN A 93 -22.97 -11.09 -2.31
#